data_bb7e9250d737ce209463e1d15032e637
#
_entry.id   bb7e9250d737ce209463e1d15032e637
#
_cell.length_a   1.000
_cell.length_b   1.000
_cell.length_c   1.000
_cell.angle_alpha   90.00
_cell.angle_beta   90.00
_cell.angle_gamma   90.00
#
_symmetry.space_group_name_H-M   'P 1'
#
loop_
_entity.id
_entity.type
_entity.pdbx_description
1 polymer ?
#
loop_
_entity_poly.entity_id
_entity_poly.type
_entity_poly.pdbx_seq_one_letter_code
_entity_poly.pdbx_strand_id
1 'polypeptide(L)'
;SVKQVMSMDLSNRKVVMFATHGLVPGELNGLTQPALALSSPDVTGDKDDGLLTMDKVITLKLDADWVVLSACNTAGADGKVEEALSGLARGFFYAGSRSLLVTHWSVESESAMMLTTRTFEAYNKNSKMPRAAASFLT
;
A
#
# COMPACT_ATOMS: atom_id res chain seq x y z
N SER A 1 10.89 0.27 9.04
CA SER A 1 10.17 1.10 10.03
C SER A 1 9.55 2.31 9.38
N VAL A 2 8.65 2.98 10.09
CA VAL A 2 8.03 4.24 9.64
C VAL A 2 9.10 5.30 9.42
N LYS A 3 10.03 5.45 10.34
CA LYS A 3 11.15 6.39 10.24
C LYS A 3 11.95 6.19 8.95
N GLN A 4 12.27 4.95 8.60
CA GLN A 4 12.97 4.65 7.35
C GLN A 4 12.16 5.07 6.13
N VAL A 5 10.88 4.69 6.06
CA VAL A 5 10.00 5.04 4.93
C VAL A 5 9.90 6.56 4.79
N MET A 6 9.70 7.28 5.90
CA MET A 6 9.58 8.74 5.90
C MET A 6 10.89 9.46 5.50
N SER A 7 12.05 8.84 5.74
CA SER A 7 13.36 9.41 5.38
C SER A 7 13.88 9.01 4.01
N MET A 8 13.26 8.01 3.37
CA MET A 8 13.66 7.55 2.04
C MET A 8 13.28 8.54 0.96
N ASP A 9 14.20 8.76 0.01
CA ASP A 9 13.84 9.37 -1.27
C ASP A 9 13.17 8.32 -2.18
N LEU A 10 11.85 8.42 -2.28
CA LEU A 10 11.01 7.56 -3.10
C LEU A 10 10.67 8.18 -4.46
N SER A 11 11.14 9.40 -4.74
CA SER A 11 10.81 10.15 -5.97
C SER A 11 11.38 9.51 -7.25
N ASN A 12 12.38 8.65 -7.12
CA ASN A 12 13.00 7.93 -8.26
C ASN A 12 12.56 6.46 -8.37
N ARG A 13 11.50 6.07 -7.67
CA ARG A 13 11.02 4.68 -7.67
C ARG A 13 9.81 4.53 -8.58
N LYS A 14 9.94 3.74 -9.64
CA LYS A 14 8.80 3.43 -10.52
C LYS A 14 7.73 2.60 -9.82
N VAL A 15 8.14 1.71 -8.94
CA VAL A 15 7.25 0.83 -8.17
C VAL A 15 7.62 0.92 -6.69
N VAL A 16 6.62 1.17 -5.86
CA VAL A 16 6.72 1.09 -4.40
C VAL A 16 5.70 0.07 -3.92
N MET A 17 6.17 -0.94 -3.21
CA MET A 17 5.31 -2.02 -2.71
C MET A 17 5.34 -2.06 -1.19
N PHE A 18 4.15 -2.09 -0.60
CA PHE A 18 3.94 -2.35 0.82
C PHE A 18 3.27 -3.73 0.97
N ALA A 19 4.08 -4.73 1.33
CA ALA A 19 3.61 -6.08 1.64
C ALA A 19 3.45 -6.18 3.17
N THR A 20 2.30 -5.74 3.67
CA THR A 20 2.05 -5.62 5.11
C THR A 20 0.55 -5.65 5.41
N HIS A 21 0.17 -5.51 6.68
CA HIS A 21 -1.23 -5.43 7.07
C HIS A 21 -1.76 -4.00 6.96
N GLY A 22 -2.95 -3.87 6.37
CA GLY A 22 -3.75 -2.65 6.44
C GLY A 22 -4.61 -2.69 7.70
N LEU A 23 -4.70 -1.56 8.37
CA LEU A 23 -5.49 -1.38 9.58
C LEU A 23 -6.54 -0.31 9.34
N VAL A 24 -7.75 -0.55 9.85
CA VAL A 24 -8.84 0.41 9.78
C VAL A 24 -9.04 1.12 11.13
N PRO A 25 -9.68 2.31 11.14
CA PRO A 25 -10.00 3.00 12.37
C PRO A 25 -10.76 2.11 13.34
N GLY A 26 -10.31 2.09 14.61
CA GLY A 26 -10.92 1.31 15.69
C GLY A 26 -10.35 -0.10 15.88
N GLU A 27 -9.51 -0.62 14.99
CA GLU A 27 -8.86 -1.93 15.20
C GLU A 27 -7.78 -1.88 16.30
N LEU A 28 -7.15 -0.75 16.44
CA LEU A 28 -6.23 -0.49 17.55
C LEU A 28 -6.72 0.68 18.39
N ASN A 29 -6.46 0.63 19.68
CA ASN A 29 -6.77 1.73 20.59
C ASN A 29 -6.06 3.01 20.13
N GLY A 30 -6.83 4.07 19.89
CA GLY A 30 -6.30 5.36 19.43
C GLY A 30 -6.10 5.47 17.92
N LEU A 31 -6.31 4.43 17.15
CA LEU A 31 -6.24 4.51 15.68
C LEU A 31 -7.53 5.14 15.15
N THR A 32 -7.44 6.38 14.68
CA THR A 32 -8.58 7.17 14.17
C THR A 32 -8.60 7.30 12.66
N GLN A 33 -7.57 6.82 11.98
CA GLN A 33 -7.43 6.87 10.53
C GLN A 33 -6.82 5.57 9.99
N PRO A 34 -7.00 5.23 8.71
CA PRO A 34 -6.41 4.03 8.14
C PRO A 34 -4.89 4.10 8.16
N ALA A 35 -4.25 2.96 8.32
CA ALA A 35 -2.80 2.85 8.41
C ALA A 35 -2.27 1.54 7.79
N LEU A 36 -1.00 1.53 7.43
CA LEU A 36 -0.24 0.32 7.16
C LEU A 36 0.63 -0.01 8.39
N ALA A 37 0.55 -1.24 8.86
CA ALA A 37 1.39 -1.72 9.95
C ALA A 37 2.81 -1.97 9.42
N LEU A 38 3.79 -1.24 9.92
CA LEU A 38 5.20 -1.47 9.65
C LEU A 38 5.86 -2.16 10.84
N SER A 39 7.18 -2.27 10.80
CA SER A 39 7.92 -2.93 11.89
C SER A 39 7.67 -2.23 13.23
N SER A 40 7.35 -3.04 14.24
CA SER A 40 7.08 -2.53 15.60
C SER A 40 8.26 -1.76 16.17
N PRO A 41 8.02 -0.70 16.96
CA PRO A 41 9.02 -0.01 17.75
C PRO A 41 9.85 -0.94 18.64
N ASP A 42 9.24 -1.98 19.18
CA ASP A 42 9.93 -2.99 20.01
C ASP A 42 11.05 -3.74 19.26
N VAL A 43 10.89 -3.86 17.93
CA VAL A 43 11.89 -4.51 17.07
C VAL A 43 12.92 -3.51 16.53
N THR A 44 12.47 -2.31 16.21
CA THR A 44 13.31 -1.29 15.54
C THR A 44 14.06 -0.40 16.52
N GLY A 45 13.56 -0.26 17.75
CA GLY A 45 14.05 0.71 18.72
C GLY A 45 13.69 2.16 18.38
N ASP A 46 12.89 2.37 17.33
CA ASP A 46 12.42 3.71 16.95
C ASP A 46 11.36 4.21 17.95
N LYS A 47 11.20 5.53 18.05
CA LYS A 47 10.22 6.16 18.96
C LYS A 47 8.85 6.40 18.28
N ASP A 48 8.61 5.77 17.13
CA ASP A 48 7.32 5.85 16.44
C ASP A 48 6.36 4.75 16.90
N ASP A 49 5.14 4.76 16.38
CA ASP A 49 4.10 3.77 16.69
C ASP A 49 4.09 2.55 15.74
N GLY A 50 5.01 2.49 14.78
CA GLY A 50 5.04 1.45 13.76
C GLY A 50 3.92 1.58 12.72
N LEU A 51 3.14 2.64 12.75
CA LEU A 51 1.97 2.85 11.89
C LEU A 51 2.25 3.93 10.83
N LEU A 52 2.18 3.55 9.58
CA LEU A 52 2.19 4.50 8.47
C LEU A 52 0.73 4.91 8.18
N THR A 53 0.28 5.92 8.90
CA THR A 53 -1.07 6.46 8.85
C THR A 53 -1.28 7.31 7.60
N MET A 54 -2.53 7.57 7.22
CA MET A 54 -2.88 8.34 6.02
C MET A 54 -2.22 9.74 6.02
N ASP A 55 -2.18 10.42 7.15
CA ASP A 55 -1.52 11.74 7.29
C ASP A 55 -0.01 11.67 7.04
N LYS A 56 0.66 10.58 7.45
CA LYS A 56 2.06 10.33 7.13
C LYS A 56 2.26 10.02 5.65
N VAL A 57 1.37 9.20 5.06
CA VAL A 57 1.41 8.86 3.62
C VAL A 57 1.35 10.11 2.74
N ILE A 58 0.48 11.05 3.04
CA ILE A 58 0.32 12.30 2.27
C ILE A 58 1.63 13.11 2.21
N THR A 59 2.49 12.99 3.21
CA THR A 59 3.76 13.71 3.26
C THR A 59 4.90 13.02 2.52
N LEU A 60 4.71 11.78 2.05
CA LEU A 60 5.68 11.07 1.23
C LEU A 60 5.86 11.80 -0.10
N LYS A 61 7.09 11.80 -0.60
CA LYS A 61 7.42 12.34 -1.93
C LYS A 61 7.60 11.17 -2.88
N LEU A 62 6.53 10.81 -3.56
CA LEU A 62 6.53 9.75 -4.56
C LEU A 62 6.56 10.36 -5.97
N ASP A 63 7.15 9.63 -6.90
CA ASP A 63 6.99 9.81 -8.34
C ASP A 63 6.88 8.40 -8.95
N ALA A 64 5.96 7.62 -8.39
CA ALA A 64 5.83 6.20 -8.69
C ALA A 64 4.79 5.95 -9.78
N ASP A 65 5.13 5.11 -10.74
CA ASP A 65 4.16 4.61 -11.70
C ASP A 65 3.12 3.71 -11.02
N TRP A 66 3.59 2.94 -10.02
CA TRP A 66 2.76 2.02 -9.26
C TRP A 66 3.05 2.10 -7.76
N VAL A 67 2.00 2.16 -6.97
CA VAL A 67 2.04 1.74 -5.57
C VAL A 67 1.24 0.44 -5.45
N VAL A 68 1.85 -0.58 -4.86
CA VAL A 68 1.22 -1.88 -4.63
C VAL A 68 1.00 -2.04 -3.14
N LEU A 69 -0.26 -2.20 -2.75
CA LEU A 69 -0.65 -2.48 -1.38
C LEU A 69 -1.12 -3.94 -1.31
N SER A 70 -0.22 -4.82 -0.94
CA SER A 70 -0.58 -6.19 -0.57
C SER A 70 -0.93 -6.20 0.92
N ALA A 71 -1.98 -5.47 1.25
CA ALA A 71 -2.48 -5.29 2.60
C ALA A 71 -3.79 -6.04 2.74
N CYS A 72 -3.72 -7.24 3.31
CA CYS A 72 -4.91 -8.02 3.61
C CYS A 72 -5.46 -7.54 4.94
N ASN A 73 -6.57 -6.84 4.95
CA ASN A 73 -7.39 -6.76 6.13
C ASN A 73 -8.70 -7.48 5.88
N THR A 74 -8.90 -8.54 6.63
CA THR A 74 -10.02 -9.46 6.48
C THR A 74 -11.02 -9.34 7.63
N ALA A 75 -10.81 -8.43 8.55
CA ALA A 75 -11.57 -8.40 9.79
C ALA A 75 -12.90 -7.63 9.72
N GLY A 76 -13.31 -7.10 8.58
CA GLY A 76 -14.56 -6.33 8.53
C GLY A 76 -15.38 -6.56 7.27
N ALA A 77 -16.47 -7.32 7.41
CA ALA A 77 -17.54 -7.40 6.41
C ALA A 77 -18.38 -6.11 6.30
N ASP A 78 -18.01 -5.07 7.02
CA ASP A 78 -18.81 -3.86 7.20
C ASP A 78 -18.19 -2.72 6.41
N GLY A 79 -18.54 -2.42 5.23
CA GLY A 79 -18.24 -1.24 4.40
C GLY A 79 -17.19 -0.19 4.87
N LYS A 80 -16.85 -0.18 6.15
CA LYS A 80 -15.82 0.65 6.79
C LYS A 80 -14.41 0.37 6.28
N VAL A 81 -14.13 -0.88 5.87
CA VAL A 81 -12.83 -1.27 5.32
C VAL A 81 -12.62 -0.65 3.95
N GLU A 82 -13.65 -0.68 3.10
CA GLU A 82 -13.59 -0.08 1.77
C GLU A 82 -13.39 1.43 1.84
N GLU A 83 -14.08 2.10 2.76
CA GLU A 83 -13.93 3.53 2.98
C GLU A 83 -12.53 3.88 3.49
N ALA A 84 -12.02 3.11 4.44
CA ALA A 84 -10.68 3.32 4.99
C ALA A 84 -9.59 3.10 3.94
N LEU A 85 -9.68 2.02 3.14
CA LEU A 85 -8.74 1.75 2.05
C LEU A 85 -8.84 2.82 0.96
N SER A 86 -10.04 3.31 0.68
CA SER A 86 -10.24 4.45 -0.23
C SER A 86 -9.55 5.71 0.28
N GLY A 87 -9.60 5.97 1.58
CA GLY A 87 -8.88 7.07 2.22
C GLY A 87 -7.37 6.94 2.06
N LEU A 88 -6.82 5.76 2.37
CA LEU A 88 -5.40 5.49 2.22
C LEU A 88 -4.94 5.60 0.76
N ALA A 89 -5.75 5.10 -0.19
CA ALA A 89 -5.51 5.21 -1.62
C ALA A 89 -5.38 6.67 -2.07
N ARG A 90 -6.28 7.54 -1.63
CA ARG A 90 -6.21 8.99 -1.89
C ARG A 90 -4.90 9.58 -1.37
N GLY A 91 -4.46 9.16 -0.17
CA GLY A 91 -3.17 9.58 0.39
C GLY A 91 -2.00 9.28 -0.54
N PHE A 92 -1.95 8.09 -1.13
CA PHE A 92 -0.90 7.71 -2.07
C PHE A 92 -0.97 8.48 -3.39
N PHE A 93 -2.16 8.79 -3.91
CA PHE A 93 -2.30 9.65 -5.08
C PHE A 93 -1.82 11.08 -4.80
N TYR A 94 -2.15 11.64 -3.65
CA TYR A 94 -1.63 12.94 -3.23
C TYR A 94 -0.11 12.94 -3.08
N ALA A 95 0.45 11.83 -2.59
CA ALA A 95 1.89 11.68 -2.44
C ALA A 95 2.65 11.53 -3.78
N GLY A 96 1.94 11.35 -4.90
CA GLY A 96 2.53 11.30 -6.24
C GLY A 96 2.53 9.93 -6.92
N SER A 97 1.70 9.00 -6.48
CA SER A 97 1.46 7.74 -7.20
C SER A 97 0.55 7.95 -8.40
N ARG A 98 0.91 7.38 -9.56
CA ARG A 98 0.08 7.42 -10.78
C ARG A 98 -0.95 6.31 -10.84
N SER A 99 -0.68 5.20 -10.18
CA SER A 99 -1.57 4.03 -10.13
C SER A 99 -1.43 3.32 -8.81
N LEU A 100 -2.51 2.70 -8.37
CA LEU A 100 -2.55 1.91 -7.15
C LEU A 100 -3.09 0.52 -7.46
N LEU A 101 -2.39 -0.50 -7.02
CA LEU A 101 -2.84 -1.89 -7.03
C LEU A 101 -3.07 -2.32 -5.58
N VAL A 102 -4.31 -2.63 -5.24
CA VAL A 102 -4.71 -2.99 -3.88
C VAL A 102 -5.38 -4.36 -3.90
N THR A 103 -4.98 -5.24 -2.99
CA THR A 103 -5.71 -6.47 -2.71
C THR A 103 -6.80 -6.18 -1.68
N HIS A 104 -8.04 -6.53 -1.99
CA HIS A 104 -9.21 -6.28 -1.13
C HIS A 104 -9.60 -7.46 -0.24
N TRP A 105 -8.92 -8.59 -0.36
CA TRP A 105 -9.19 -9.81 0.41
C TRP A 105 -7.89 -10.49 0.80
N SER A 106 -8.00 -11.44 1.71
CA SER A 106 -6.86 -12.29 2.07
C SER A 106 -6.50 -13.18 0.88
N VAL A 107 -5.51 -12.76 0.13
CA VAL A 107 -4.96 -13.57 -0.96
C VAL A 107 -3.83 -14.41 -0.40
N GLU A 108 -3.83 -15.69 -0.74
CA GLU A 108 -2.69 -16.55 -0.46
C GLU A 108 -1.42 -15.92 -1.05
N SER A 109 -0.33 -15.97 -0.29
CA SER A 109 0.92 -15.26 -0.65
C SER A 109 1.46 -15.66 -2.02
N GLU A 110 1.30 -16.92 -2.41
CA GLU A 110 1.74 -17.42 -3.71
C GLU A 110 0.88 -16.85 -4.85
N SER A 111 -0.44 -16.81 -4.66
CA SER A 111 -1.37 -16.21 -5.63
C SER A 111 -1.16 -14.71 -5.78
N ALA A 112 -0.90 -14.00 -4.68
CA ALA A 112 -0.60 -12.56 -4.70
C ALA A 112 0.73 -12.29 -5.44
N MET A 113 1.75 -13.10 -5.18
CA MET A 113 3.03 -13.00 -5.88
C MET A 113 2.88 -13.28 -7.37
N MET A 114 2.13 -14.33 -7.74
CA MET A 114 1.91 -14.69 -9.15
C MET A 114 1.15 -13.59 -9.89
N LEU A 115 0.06 -13.07 -9.31
CA LEU A 115 -0.72 -11.98 -9.89
C LEU A 115 0.16 -10.74 -10.12
N THR A 116 0.89 -10.33 -9.09
CA THR A 116 1.75 -9.14 -9.16
C THR A 116 2.85 -9.32 -10.21
N THR A 117 3.52 -10.48 -10.21
CA THR A 117 4.59 -10.77 -11.17
C THR A 117 4.08 -10.74 -12.60
N ARG A 118 2.96 -11.42 -12.89
CA ARG A 118 2.38 -11.44 -14.24
C ARG A 118 1.90 -10.08 -14.70
N THR A 119 1.31 -9.28 -13.79
CA THR A 119 0.90 -7.92 -14.09
C THR A 119 2.10 -7.08 -14.56
N PHE A 120 3.24 -7.15 -13.86
CA PHE A 120 4.44 -6.42 -14.26
C PHE A 120 5.10 -6.99 -15.49
N GLU A 121 5.09 -8.31 -15.70
CA GLU A 121 5.56 -8.93 -16.95
C GLU A 121 4.74 -8.45 -18.15
N ALA A 122 3.42 -8.43 -18.05
CA ALA A 122 2.54 -7.94 -19.10
C ALA A 122 2.79 -6.44 -19.39
N TYR A 123 2.93 -5.63 -18.35
CA TYR A 123 3.21 -4.21 -18.48
C TYR A 123 4.60 -3.96 -19.12
N ASN A 124 5.62 -4.72 -18.75
CA ASN A 124 6.96 -4.58 -19.31
C ASN A 124 7.03 -5.00 -20.79
N LYS A 125 6.25 -6.01 -21.20
CA LYS A 125 6.15 -6.41 -22.61
C LYS A 125 5.51 -5.35 -23.49
N ASN A 126 4.61 -4.55 -22.93
CA ASN A 126 3.94 -3.47 -23.64
C ASN A 126 3.73 -2.25 -22.72
N SER A 127 4.73 -1.40 -22.62
CA SER A 127 4.71 -0.19 -21.78
C SER A 127 3.67 0.85 -22.20
N LYS A 128 3.07 0.73 -23.38
CA LYS A 128 1.95 1.56 -23.84
C LYS A 128 0.57 1.04 -23.40
N MET A 129 0.53 -0.17 -22.85
CA MET A 129 -0.70 -0.75 -22.34
C MET A 129 -1.21 0.06 -21.15
N PRO A 130 -2.52 0.37 -21.07
CA PRO A 130 -3.11 0.94 -19.86
C PRO A 130 -2.82 0.03 -18.65
N ARG A 131 -2.47 0.65 -17.50
CA ARG A 131 -2.07 -0.11 -16.30
C ARG A 131 -3.18 -1.06 -15.82
N ALA A 132 -4.43 -0.62 -15.88
CA ALA A 132 -5.57 -1.49 -15.57
C ALA A 132 -5.63 -2.72 -16.48
N ALA A 133 -5.35 -2.57 -17.78
CA ALA A 133 -5.36 -3.69 -18.72
C ALA A 133 -4.28 -4.74 -18.40
N ALA A 134 -3.13 -4.34 -17.89
CA ALA A 134 -2.09 -5.29 -17.48
C ALA A 134 -2.57 -6.22 -16.37
N SER A 135 -3.39 -5.73 -15.45
CA SER A 135 -3.97 -6.50 -14.34
C SER A 135 -5.07 -7.48 -14.79
N PHE A 136 -5.71 -7.24 -15.94
CA PHE A 136 -6.74 -8.14 -16.47
C PHE A 136 -6.18 -9.29 -17.32
N LEU A 137 -4.92 -9.23 -17.73
CA LEU A 137 -4.28 -10.26 -18.57
C LEU A 137 -3.58 -11.34 -17.73
N THR A 138 -3.75 -11.32 -16.44
CA THR A 138 -3.17 -12.25 -15.48
C THR A 138 -4.21 -13.11 -14.83
#